data_3351308a715b07a0ddf687d46046f236
#
_entry.id   3351308a715b07a0ddf687d46046f236
#
_cell.length_a   1.000
_cell.length_b   1.000
_cell.length_c   1.000
_cell.angle_alpha   90.00
_cell.angle_beta   90.00
_cell.angle_gamma   90.00
#
_symmetry.space_group_name_H-M   'P 1'
#
loop_
_entity.id
_entity.type
_entity.pdbx_description
1 polymer ?
#
loop_
_entity_poly.entity_id
_entity_poly.type
_entity_poly.pdbx_seq_one_letter_code
_entity_poly.pdbx_strand_id
1 'polypeptide(L)'
;MERADRQITYVVLVLIGIGVLILVLVTLSGIYFVRSIITPIRELNATAEKIAKGDFDVRVKKEKDDELGALCDSINDMAAELGTAEKMKNDFISSVSHELRTPLTAIKGWAETLQTGGIGRETYDKGMNVIVREAERLSGMVEELLDFSRMQSGRMRLILKKIDLLAELDEAVYMFTDRARTEHKNLIYDEEDTMLSPILGDVNRLRQVFINVIDNALKYTNPGGTVRVSAYEDDGFIRVIIKDSGCGIPAEHLPNVKKKFYKANQNVRGNGIGLAVANEIMELHSGSLDIDSEEGMGTTVIITIPTMKKLEMNPELSNTTQIPTATAQVQVVERKQD
;
A
#
# COMPACT_ATOMS: atom_id res chain seq x y z
N MET A 1 -62.15 -68.93 6.62
CA MET A 1 -62.25 -67.46 6.53
C MET A 1 -61.47 -66.74 7.63
N GLU A 2 -61.62 -67.05 8.92
CA GLU A 2 -60.96 -66.31 10.03
C GLU A 2 -59.40 -66.24 9.97
N ARG A 3 -58.71 -67.25 9.41
CA ARG A 3 -57.25 -67.27 9.31
C ARG A 3 -56.76 -66.28 8.18
N ALA A 4 -57.51 -66.17 7.08
CA ALA A 4 -57.14 -65.28 6.01
C ALA A 4 -57.36 -63.80 6.40
N ASP A 5 -58.47 -63.53 7.14
CA ASP A 5 -58.78 -62.15 7.61
C ASP A 5 -57.73 -61.69 8.64
N ARG A 6 -57.23 -62.58 9.51
CA ARG A 6 -56.19 -62.27 10.48
C ARG A 6 -54.84 -62.01 9.85
N GLN A 7 -54.52 -62.75 8.76
CA GLN A 7 -53.31 -62.48 7.98
C GLN A 7 -53.35 -61.13 7.22
N ILE A 8 -54.51 -60.82 6.62
CA ILE A 8 -54.70 -59.54 5.96
C ILE A 8 -54.60 -58.37 6.96
N THR A 9 -55.22 -58.48 8.13
CA THR A 9 -55.15 -57.44 9.17
C THR A 9 -53.71 -57.26 9.66
N TYR A 10 -52.92 -58.33 9.85
CA TYR A 10 -51.53 -58.25 10.23
C TYR A 10 -50.69 -57.54 9.15
N VAL A 11 -50.85 -57.89 7.87
CA VAL A 11 -50.13 -57.22 6.76
C VAL A 11 -50.50 -55.74 6.69
N VAL A 12 -51.76 -55.37 6.83
CA VAL A 12 -52.22 -53.96 6.85
C VAL A 12 -51.61 -53.20 8.02
N LEU A 13 -51.57 -53.76 9.23
CA LEU A 13 -50.91 -53.12 10.39
C LEU A 13 -49.43 -52.92 10.19
N VAL A 14 -48.72 -53.90 9.61
CA VAL A 14 -47.28 -53.78 9.27
C VAL A 14 -47.05 -52.69 8.24
N LEU A 15 -47.87 -52.62 7.18
CA LEU A 15 -47.77 -51.55 6.15
C LEU A 15 -48.02 -50.16 6.75
N ILE A 16 -49.00 -50.03 7.64
CA ILE A 16 -49.27 -48.75 8.34
C ILE A 16 -48.07 -48.41 9.25
N GLY A 17 -47.50 -49.35 9.98
CA GLY A 17 -46.34 -49.16 10.82
C GLY A 17 -45.10 -48.69 10.01
N ILE A 18 -44.85 -49.32 8.86
CA ILE A 18 -43.80 -48.88 7.92
C ILE A 18 -44.05 -47.48 7.41
N GLY A 19 -45.30 -47.16 7.01
CA GLY A 19 -45.70 -45.82 6.52
C GLY A 19 -45.46 -44.73 7.56
N VAL A 20 -45.84 -45.00 8.83
CA VAL A 20 -45.59 -44.07 9.95
C VAL A 20 -44.07 -43.89 10.21
N LEU A 21 -43.31 -44.97 10.17
CA LEU A 21 -41.85 -44.92 10.34
C LEU A 21 -41.19 -44.07 9.26
N ILE A 22 -41.57 -44.28 8.00
CA ILE A 22 -41.05 -43.47 6.87
C ILE A 22 -41.42 -41.98 7.04
N LEU A 23 -42.67 -41.70 7.43
CA LEU A 23 -43.12 -40.32 7.65
C LEU A 23 -42.31 -39.63 8.75
N VAL A 24 -42.04 -40.32 9.86
CA VAL A 24 -41.21 -39.79 10.95
C VAL A 24 -39.77 -39.57 10.50
N LEU A 25 -39.16 -40.49 9.76
CA LEU A 25 -37.80 -40.36 9.26
C LEU A 25 -37.66 -39.18 8.29
N VAL A 26 -38.62 -39.02 7.34
CA VAL A 26 -38.65 -37.91 6.40
C VAL A 26 -38.81 -36.56 7.12
N THR A 27 -39.69 -36.52 8.14
CA THR A 27 -39.89 -35.29 8.95
C THR A 27 -38.63 -34.91 9.74
N LEU A 28 -38.00 -35.86 10.42
CA LEU A 28 -36.78 -35.63 11.15
C LEU A 28 -35.63 -35.22 10.23
N SER A 29 -35.47 -35.88 9.08
CA SER A 29 -34.49 -35.52 8.06
C SER A 29 -34.71 -34.10 7.52
N GLY A 30 -35.98 -33.73 7.28
CA GLY A 30 -36.35 -32.36 6.83
C GLY A 30 -35.99 -31.30 7.88
N ILE A 31 -36.30 -31.54 9.14
CA ILE A 31 -35.94 -30.65 10.26
C ILE A 31 -34.39 -30.53 10.38
N TYR A 32 -33.70 -31.64 10.28
CA TYR A 32 -32.24 -31.64 10.31
C TYR A 32 -31.65 -30.84 9.15
N PHE A 33 -32.14 -31.04 7.94
CA PHE A 33 -31.70 -30.31 6.74
C PHE A 33 -31.93 -28.81 6.87
N VAL A 34 -33.09 -28.38 7.33
CA VAL A 34 -33.40 -26.95 7.54
C VAL A 34 -32.45 -26.35 8.56
N ARG A 35 -32.24 -26.99 9.70
CA ARG A 35 -31.38 -26.49 10.77
C ARG A 35 -29.90 -26.55 10.44
N SER A 36 -29.48 -27.59 9.71
CA SER A 36 -28.06 -27.82 9.41
C SER A 36 -27.54 -27.06 8.19
N ILE A 37 -28.43 -26.70 7.25
CA ILE A 37 -28.02 -26.07 5.97
C ILE A 37 -28.74 -24.75 5.71
N ILE A 38 -30.08 -24.75 5.74
CA ILE A 38 -30.85 -23.58 5.32
C ILE A 38 -30.70 -22.40 6.29
N THR A 39 -30.75 -22.67 7.59
CA THR A 39 -30.64 -21.62 8.61
C THR A 39 -29.26 -20.95 8.59
N PRO A 40 -28.11 -21.69 8.61
CA PRO A 40 -26.80 -21.08 8.48
C PRO A 40 -26.61 -20.28 7.19
N ILE A 41 -27.08 -20.77 6.04
CA ILE A 41 -27.01 -20.03 4.77
C ILE A 41 -27.79 -18.70 4.85
N ARG A 42 -28.94 -18.69 5.52
CA ARG A 42 -29.70 -17.45 5.71
C ARG A 42 -28.99 -16.45 6.61
N GLU A 43 -28.31 -16.92 7.65
CA GLU A 43 -27.50 -16.08 8.54
C GLU A 43 -26.29 -15.51 7.82
N LEU A 44 -25.59 -16.34 7.01
CA LEU A 44 -24.50 -15.90 6.14
C LEU A 44 -24.96 -14.77 5.18
N ASN A 45 -26.09 -14.97 4.52
CA ASN A 45 -26.64 -13.96 3.61
C ASN A 45 -26.99 -12.65 4.35
N ALA A 46 -27.65 -12.73 5.50
CA ALA A 46 -27.98 -11.55 6.31
C ALA A 46 -26.73 -10.81 6.83
N THR A 47 -25.68 -11.55 7.17
CA THR A 47 -24.40 -10.95 7.58
C THR A 47 -23.68 -10.30 6.40
N ALA A 48 -23.63 -10.97 5.23
CA ALA A 48 -23.08 -10.40 4.01
C ALA A 48 -23.80 -9.10 3.59
N GLU A 49 -25.13 -9.02 3.75
CA GLU A 49 -25.88 -7.78 3.52
C GLU A 49 -25.49 -6.65 4.48
N LYS A 50 -25.19 -6.94 5.74
CA LYS A 50 -24.71 -5.94 6.71
C LYS A 50 -23.30 -5.46 6.35
N ILE A 51 -22.42 -6.38 5.98
CA ILE A 51 -21.05 -6.06 5.51
C ILE A 51 -21.14 -5.15 4.28
N ALA A 52 -22.03 -5.47 3.32
CA ALA A 52 -22.25 -4.65 2.10
C ALA A 52 -22.76 -3.23 2.41
N LYS A 53 -23.41 -3.03 3.57
CA LYS A 53 -23.86 -1.71 4.06
C LYS A 53 -22.81 -0.98 4.90
N GLY A 54 -21.61 -1.55 5.06
CA GLY A 54 -20.51 -0.94 5.79
C GLY A 54 -20.42 -1.31 7.27
N ASP A 55 -21.21 -2.28 7.74
CA ASP A 55 -21.09 -2.82 9.09
C ASP A 55 -20.08 -3.98 9.09
N PHE A 56 -18.81 -3.64 9.30
CA PHE A 56 -17.70 -4.61 9.24
C PHE A 56 -17.41 -5.29 10.59
N ASP A 57 -18.09 -4.89 11.65
CA ASP A 57 -17.90 -5.50 12.98
C ASP A 57 -18.73 -6.77 13.19
N VAL A 58 -19.71 -7.01 12.32
CA VAL A 58 -20.52 -8.22 12.35
C VAL A 58 -19.70 -9.47 12.06
N ARG A 59 -20.03 -10.56 12.75
CA ARG A 59 -19.39 -11.86 12.54
C ARG A 59 -20.47 -12.95 12.46
N VAL A 60 -20.23 -13.91 11.55
CA VAL A 60 -21.01 -15.14 11.51
C VAL A 60 -20.44 -16.12 12.52
N LYS A 61 -21.29 -16.73 13.31
CA LYS A 61 -20.88 -17.76 14.26
C LYS A 61 -20.63 -19.07 13.53
N LYS A 62 -19.42 -19.59 13.63
CA LYS A 62 -19.07 -20.92 13.15
C LYS A 62 -19.63 -21.96 14.12
N GLU A 63 -20.52 -22.82 13.66
CA GLU A 63 -21.13 -23.88 14.47
C GLU A 63 -20.50 -25.26 14.22
N LYS A 64 -19.93 -25.47 13.01
CA LYS A 64 -19.37 -26.76 12.59
C LYS A 64 -18.08 -26.57 11.82
N ASP A 65 -17.22 -27.61 11.85
CA ASP A 65 -16.01 -27.68 11.02
C ASP A 65 -16.29 -28.46 9.73
N ASP A 66 -17.17 -27.90 8.89
CA ASP A 66 -17.51 -28.39 7.57
C ASP A 66 -17.34 -27.26 6.53
N GLU A 67 -17.80 -27.48 5.28
CA GLU A 67 -17.71 -26.50 4.19
C GLU A 67 -18.46 -25.19 4.52
N LEU A 68 -19.53 -25.26 5.30
CA LEU A 68 -20.25 -24.08 5.78
C LEU A 68 -19.43 -23.33 6.84
N GLY A 69 -18.74 -24.06 7.70
CA GLY A 69 -17.82 -23.50 8.69
C GLY A 69 -16.65 -22.76 8.01
N ALA A 70 -16.06 -23.36 6.99
CA ALA A 70 -15.03 -22.71 6.19
C ALA A 70 -15.52 -21.43 5.47
N LEU A 71 -16.78 -21.45 5.00
CA LEU A 71 -17.43 -20.25 4.42
C LEU A 71 -17.66 -19.16 5.47
N CYS A 72 -18.03 -19.52 6.71
CA CYS A 72 -18.16 -18.57 7.82
C CYS A 72 -16.81 -17.88 8.10
N ASP A 73 -15.72 -18.65 8.17
CA ASP A 73 -14.37 -18.13 8.39
C ASP A 73 -14.00 -17.15 7.25
N SER A 74 -14.20 -17.55 5.99
CA SER A 74 -13.90 -16.69 4.83
C SER A 74 -14.68 -15.35 4.82
N ILE A 75 -15.97 -15.38 5.21
CA ILE A 75 -16.78 -14.16 5.33
C ILE A 75 -16.30 -13.29 6.49
N ASN A 76 -15.93 -13.89 7.62
CA ASN A 76 -15.40 -13.17 8.77
C ASN A 76 -14.05 -12.52 8.46
N ASP A 77 -13.17 -13.21 7.75
CA ASP A 77 -11.87 -12.69 7.31
C ASP A 77 -12.06 -11.52 6.33
N MET A 78 -12.95 -11.67 5.35
CA MET A 78 -13.32 -10.61 4.42
C MET A 78 -13.86 -9.37 5.16
N ALA A 79 -14.75 -9.56 6.15
CA ALA A 79 -15.27 -8.45 6.96
C ALA A 79 -14.15 -7.74 7.73
N ALA A 80 -13.19 -8.49 8.30
CA ALA A 80 -12.04 -7.93 9.00
C ALA A 80 -11.12 -7.12 8.09
N GLU A 81 -10.82 -7.65 6.89
CA GLU A 81 -10.01 -6.94 5.89
C GLU A 81 -10.70 -5.66 5.38
N LEU A 82 -11.99 -5.73 5.05
CA LEU A 82 -12.76 -4.56 4.63
C LEU A 82 -12.86 -3.50 5.74
N GLY A 83 -13.08 -3.91 6.99
CA GLY A 83 -13.11 -3.01 8.13
C GLY A 83 -11.76 -2.31 8.36
N THR A 84 -10.66 -3.05 8.23
CA THR A 84 -9.31 -2.51 8.32
C THR A 84 -9.04 -1.50 7.20
N ALA A 85 -9.41 -1.85 5.95
CA ALA A 85 -9.24 -0.96 4.80
C ALA A 85 -10.07 0.32 4.92
N GLU A 86 -11.33 0.22 5.37
CA GLU A 86 -12.21 1.39 5.58
C GLU A 86 -11.68 2.29 6.70
N LYS A 87 -11.21 1.71 7.81
CA LYS A 87 -10.58 2.46 8.89
C LYS A 87 -9.34 3.21 8.40
N MET A 88 -8.44 2.52 7.68
CA MET A 88 -7.25 3.15 7.12
C MET A 88 -7.60 4.29 6.16
N LYS A 89 -8.64 4.13 5.33
CA LYS A 89 -9.14 5.18 4.43
C LYS A 89 -9.64 6.40 5.23
N ASN A 90 -10.40 6.18 6.29
CA ASN A 90 -10.94 7.26 7.11
C ASN A 90 -9.85 7.99 7.90
N ASP A 91 -8.89 7.24 8.46
CA ASP A 91 -7.71 7.80 9.14
C ASP A 91 -6.86 8.64 8.16
N PHE A 92 -6.72 8.19 6.91
CA PHE A 92 -6.06 8.94 5.85
C PHE A 92 -6.77 10.26 5.54
N ILE A 93 -8.09 10.23 5.30
CA ILE A 93 -8.87 11.45 5.01
C ILE A 93 -8.72 12.46 6.16
N SER A 94 -8.78 11.98 7.41
CA SER A 94 -8.57 12.78 8.59
C SER A 94 -7.17 13.38 8.65
N SER A 95 -6.14 12.57 8.41
CA SER A 95 -4.73 12.98 8.40
C SER A 95 -4.47 14.04 7.31
N VAL A 96 -4.92 13.79 6.08
CA VAL A 96 -4.79 14.74 4.97
C VAL A 96 -5.47 16.06 5.29
N SER A 97 -6.69 16.01 5.83
CA SER A 97 -7.42 17.21 6.22
C SER A 97 -6.67 18.02 7.27
N HIS A 98 -6.03 17.36 8.23
CA HIS A 98 -5.23 17.99 9.26
C HIS A 98 -3.93 18.58 8.70
N GLU A 99 -3.25 17.82 7.84
CA GLU A 99 -1.99 18.26 7.22
C GLU A 99 -2.17 19.39 6.21
N LEU A 100 -3.32 19.50 5.55
CA LEU A 100 -3.69 20.65 4.71
C LEU A 100 -4.08 21.88 5.53
N ARG A 101 -4.76 21.68 6.66
CA ARG A 101 -5.24 22.81 7.50
C ARG A 101 -4.08 23.58 8.12
N THR A 102 -3.03 22.91 8.59
CA THR A 102 -1.88 23.54 9.28
C THR A 102 -1.17 24.58 8.41
N PRO A 103 -0.67 24.26 7.19
CA PRO A 103 -0.04 25.25 6.30
C PRO A 103 -1.02 26.35 5.87
N LEU A 104 -2.28 26.00 5.62
CA LEU A 104 -3.30 26.98 5.25
C LEU A 104 -3.53 28.01 6.35
N THR A 105 -3.55 27.55 7.61
CA THR A 105 -3.68 28.43 8.79
C THR A 105 -2.45 29.36 8.93
N ALA A 106 -1.24 28.83 8.68
CA ALA A 106 -0.02 29.63 8.70
C ALA A 106 0.00 30.69 7.59
N ILE A 107 -0.35 30.28 6.36
CA ILE A 107 -0.48 31.22 5.21
C ILE A 107 -1.48 32.33 5.54
N LYS A 108 -2.68 31.95 6.01
CA LYS A 108 -3.73 32.90 6.36
C LYS A 108 -3.28 33.85 7.47
N GLY A 109 -2.71 33.35 8.55
CA GLY A 109 -2.27 34.18 9.69
C GLY A 109 -1.17 35.17 9.29
N TRP A 110 -0.20 34.75 8.48
CA TRP A 110 0.81 35.68 7.97
C TRP A 110 0.25 36.67 6.97
N ALA A 111 -0.64 36.27 6.06
CA ALA A 111 -1.30 37.18 5.15
C ALA A 111 -2.11 38.26 5.89
N GLU A 112 -2.87 37.89 6.90
CA GLU A 112 -3.60 38.82 7.77
C GLU A 112 -2.65 39.78 8.50
N THR A 113 -1.52 39.27 9.03
CA THR A 113 -0.48 40.09 9.69
C THR A 113 0.14 41.08 8.72
N LEU A 114 0.47 40.64 7.50
CA LEU A 114 1.05 41.50 6.47
C LEU A 114 0.07 42.57 5.98
N GLN A 115 -1.24 42.28 6.01
CA GLN A 115 -2.30 43.19 5.59
C GLN A 115 -2.55 44.35 6.60
N THR A 116 -2.24 44.13 7.89
CA THR A 116 -2.49 45.17 8.92
C THR A 116 -1.59 46.42 8.75
N GLY A 117 -0.48 46.32 8.03
CA GLY A 117 0.45 47.44 7.78
C GLY A 117 1.33 47.77 8.99
N GLY A 118 2.29 48.67 8.83
CA GLY A 118 3.15 49.15 9.91
C GLY A 118 4.22 48.17 10.41
N ILE A 119 4.40 47.04 9.73
CA ILE A 119 5.41 46.03 10.06
C ILE A 119 6.77 46.36 9.46
N GLY A 120 7.84 46.16 10.20
CA GLY A 120 9.21 46.33 9.70
C GLY A 120 9.53 45.36 8.56
N ARG A 121 10.47 45.75 7.69
CA ARG A 121 10.85 44.99 6.48
C ARG A 121 11.29 43.56 6.80
N GLU A 122 12.00 43.33 7.89
CA GLU A 122 12.43 42.00 8.34
C GLU A 122 11.25 41.07 8.61
N THR A 123 10.22 41.58 9.31
CA THR A 123 9.00 40.81 9.60
C THR A 123 8.19 40.54 8.33
N TYR A 124 8.18 41.53 7.41
CA TYR A 124 7.53 41.37 6.10
C TYR A 124 8.21 40.26 5.29
N ASP A 125 9.53 40.29 5.14
CA ASP A 125 10.31 39.31 4.40
C ASP A 125 10.16 37.89 5.03
N LYS A 126 10.19 37.82 6.35
CA LYS A 126 9.94 36.56 7.09
C LYS A 126 8.53 35.99 6.83
N GLY A 127 7.51 36.83 6.90
CA GLY A 127 6.13 36.40 6.64
C GLY A 127 5.92 35.93 5.21
N MET A 128 6.46 36.66 4.23
CA MET A 128 6.41 36.30 2.82
C MET A 128 7.11 34.96 2.55
N ASN A 129 8.30 34.76 3.11
CA ASN A 129 9.03 33.49 3.00
C ASN A 129 8.25 32.30 3.61
N VAL A 130 7.55 32.49 4.71
CA VAL A 130 6.68 31.44 5.29
C VAL A 130 5.52 31.13 4.36
N ILE A 131 4.86 32.15 3.79
CA ILE A 131 3.74 31.95 2.86
C ILE A 131 4.19 31.15 1.64
N VAL A 132 5.31 31.55 1.01
CA VAL A 132 5.84 30.85 -0.17
C VAL A 132 6.16 29.40 0.16
N ARG A 133 6.90 29.14 1.23
CA ARG A 133 7.26 27.78 1.65
C ARG A 133 6.07 26.89 1.96
N GLU A 134 5.05 27.42 2.66
CA GLU A 134 3.87 26.62 2.97
C GLU A 134 2.98 26.42 1.72
N ALA A 135 2.97 27.34 0.75
CA ALA A 135 2.30 27.16 -0.53
C ALA A 135 2.98 26.08 -1.40
N GLU A 136 4.31 26.07 -1.47
CA GLU A 136 5.08 25.01 -2.14
C GLU A 136 4.83 23.65 -1.50
N ARG A 137 4.79 23.58 -0.17
CA ARG A 137 4.46 22.38 0.55
C ARG A 137 3.05 21.85 0.25
N LEU A 138 2.05 22.73 0.19
CA LEU A 138 0.68 22.37 -0.22
C LEU A 138 0.63 21.84 -1.65
N SER A 139 1.35 22.45 -2.57
CA SER A 139 1.44 21.99 -3.96
C SER A 139 2.01 20.56 -4.03
N GLY A 140 3.10 20.30 -3.31
CA GLY A 140 3.66 18.94 -3.23
C GLY A 140 2.68 17.90 -2.66
N MET A 141 1.94 18.26 -1.61
CA MET A 141 0.90 17.38 -1.04
C MET A 141 -0.22 17.07 -2.04
N VAL A 142 -0.66 18.06 -2.83
CA VAL A 142 -1.68 17.85 -3.86
C VAL A 142 -1.17 16.92 -4.95
N GLU A 143 0.08 17.07 -5.39
CA GLU A 143 0.70 16.17 -6.36
C GLU A 143 0.79 14.72 -5.84
N GLU A 144 1.21 14.52 -4.59
CA GLU A 144 1.21 13.19 -3.95
C GLU A 144 -0.18 12.55 -3.92
N LEU A 145 -1.24 13.34 -3.62
CA LEU A 145 -2.61 12.87 -3.62
C LEU A 145 -3.12 12.51 -5.01
N LEU A 146 -2.75 13.29 -6.04
CA LEU A 146 -3.09 13.00 -7.42
C LEU A 146 -2.39 11.73 -7.93
N ASP A 147 -1.12 11.56 -7.61
CA ASP A 147 -0.37 10.35 -7.95
C ASP A 147 -0.97 9.13 -7.27
N PHE A 148 -1.31 9.25 -5.99
CA PHE A 148 -2.03 8.21 -5.27
C PHE A 148 -3.39 7.85 -5.92
N SER A 149 -4.18 8.84 -6.34
CA SER A 149 -5.46 8.62 -7.02
C SER A 149 -5.27 7.91 -8.37
N ARG A 150 -4.24 8.27 -9.14
CA ARG A 150 -3.89 7.60 -10.40
C ARG A 150 -3.46 6.16 -10.17
N MET A 151 -2.68 5.90 -9.13
CA MET A 151 -2.26 4.58 -8.70
C MET A 151 -3.47 3.69 -8.32
N GLN A 152 -4.38 4.21 -7.49
CA GLN A 152 -5.59 3.47 -7.09
C GLN A 152 -6.49 3.08 -8.26
N SER A 153 -6.57 3.93 -9.27
CA SER A 153 -7.41 3.68 -10.46
C SER A 153 -6.72 2.78 -11.51
N GLY A 154 -5.50 2.28 -11.27
CA GLY A 154 -4.71 1.53 -12.24
C GLY A 154 -4.34 2.36 -13.50
N ARG A 155 -4.42 3.69 -13.40
CA ARG A 155 -4.16 4.60 -14.51
C ARG A 155 -2.74 5.17 -14.52
N MET A 156 -1.90 4.76 -13.58
CA MET A 156 -0.50 5.14 -13.60
C MET A 156 0.18 4.45 -14.78
N ARG A 157 0.68 5.25 -15.72
CA ARG A 157 1.44 4.76 -16.88
C ARG A 157 2.85 5.30 -16.79
N LEU A 158 3.83 4.45 -17.09
CA LEU A 158 5.23 4.82 -17.15
C LEU A 158 5.60 5.35 -18.55
N ILE A 159 6.45 6.37 -18.57
CA ILE A 159 7.10 6.84 -19.78
C ILE A 159 8.51 6.26 -19.78
N LEU A 160 8.63 5.03 -20.26
CA LEU A 160 9.87 4.27 -20.23
C LEU A 160 10.91 4.84 -21.20
N LYS A 161 12.12 5.10 -20.69
CA LYS A 161 13.30 5.54 -21.43
C LYS A 161 14.53 4.80 -20.92
N LYS A 162 15.59 4.79 -21.73
CA LYS A 162 16.90 4.36 -21.25
C LYS A 162 17.44 5.39 -20.27
N ILE A 163 17.79 4.95 -19.07
CA ILE A 163 18.18 5.82 -17.95
C ILE A 163 19.54 5.37 -17.41
N ASP A 164 20.36 6.35 -17.07
CA ASP A 164 21.47 6.19 -16.15
C ASP A 164 20.92 6.40 -14.72
N LEU A 165 20.85 5.31 -13.95
CA LEU A 165 20.23 5.33 -12.62
C LEU A 165 21.06 6.13 -11.62
N LEU A 166 22.41 6.10 -11.74
CA LEU A 166 23.29 6.85 -10.84
C LEU A 166 23.03 8.35 -10.95
N ALA A 167 22.92 8.89 -12.17
CA ALA A 167 22.65 10.31 -12.36
C ALA A 167 21.35 10.78 -11.68
N GLU A 168 20.29 9.92 -11.70
CA GLU A 168 19.03 10.24 -11.03
C GLU A 168 19.13 10.10 -9.50
N LEU A 169 19.92 9.14 -9.02
CA LEU A 169 20.18 8.96 -7.59
C LEU A 169 21.01 10.11 -7.03
N ASP A 170 22.06 10.54 -7.74
CA ASP A 170 22.90 11.68 -7.39
C ASP A 170 22.05 12.95 -7.20
N GLU A 171 21.18 13.23 -8.17
CA GLU A 171 20.30 14.39 -8.11
C GLU A 171 19.35 14.30 -6.90
N ALA A 172 18.78 13.13 -6.64
CA ALA A 172 17.94 12.92 -5.47
C ALA A 172 18.70 13.12 -4.15
N VAL A 173 19.92 12.57 -4.01
CA VAL A 173 20.75 12.74 -2.82
C VAL A 173 21.14 14.22 -2.63
N TYR A 174 21.53 14.88 -3.72
CA TYR A 174 21.92 16.29 -3.68
C TYR A 174 20.79 17.19 -3.12
N MET A 175 19.55 16.95 -3.50
CA MET A 175 18.38 17.69 -2.97
C MET A 175 18.28 17.68 -1.45
N PHE A 176 18.78 16.65 -0.79
CA PHE A 176 18.68 16.50 0.67
C PHE A 176 19.94 16.95 1.43
N THR A 177 21.01 17.30 0.75
CA THR A 177 22.31 17.64 1.39
C THR A 177 22.19 18.83 2.34
N ASP A 178 21.56 19.93 1.90
CA ASP A 178 21.39 21.12 2.73
C ASP A 178 20.44 20.90 3.90
N ARG A 179 19.39 20.12 3.69
CA ARG A 179 18.45 19.74 4.73
C ARG A 179 19.13 18.86 5.79
N ALA A 180 19.88 17.86 5.39
CA ALA A 180 20.63 17.00 6.31
C ALA A 180 21.58 17.83 7.19
N ARG A 181 22.30 18.77 6.60
CA ARG A 181 23.19 19.70 7.31
C ARG A 181 22.42 20.55 8.32
N THR A 182 21.28 21.12 7.92
CA THR A 182 20.46 21.98 8.77
C THR A 182 19.84 21.21 9.94
N GLU A 183 19.48 19.94 9.72
CA GLU A 183 18.95 19.03 10.74
C GLU A 183 20.04 18.32 11.56
N HIS A 184 21.33 18.66 11.36
CA HIS A 184 22.49 18.04 12.01
C HIS A 184 22.54 16.51 11.82
N LYS A 185 22.27 16.02 10.62
CA LYS A 185 22.34 14.61 10.24
C LYS A 185 23.42 14.38 9.21
N ASN A 186 24.04 13.21 9.24
CA ASN A 186 25.10 12.84 8.29
C ASN A 186 24.49 12.10 7.11
N LEU A 187 24.39 12.75 5.95
CA LEU A 187 24.04 12.09 4.69
C LEU A 187 25.32 11.69 3.97
N ILE A 188 25.54 10.40 3.80
CA ILE A 188 26.72 9.83 3.15
C ILE A 188 26.25 9.13 1.90
N TYR A 189 26.84 9.49 0.76
CA TYR A 189 26.66 8.80 -0.49
C TYR A 189 27.95 8.10 -0.86
N ASP A 190 27.93 6.77 -0.90
CA ASP A 190 29.06 5.96 -1.31
C ASP A 190 28.98 5.77 -2.82
N GLU A 191 29.66 6.65 -3.56
CA GLU A 191 29.87 6.49 -4.99
C GLU A 191 30.91 5.36 -5.20
N GLU A 192 30.44 4.19 -5.68
CA GLU A 192 31.37 3.22 -6.24
C GLU A 192 31.77 3.70 -7.64
N ASP A 193 33.08 3.71 -7.96
CA ASP A 193 33.62 4.04 -9.31
C ASP A 193 33.15 3.06 -10.40
N THR A 194 32.09 2.35 -10.18
CA THR A 194 31.60 1.29 -11.06
C THR A 194 30.48 1.84 -11.95
N MET A 195 30.68 1.86 -13.27
CA MET A 195 29.63 2.18 -14.22
C MET A 195 28.54 1.10 -14.15
N LEU A 196 27.32 1.49 -13.73
CA LEU A 196 26.17 0.60 -13.74
C LEU A 196 25.60 0.46 -15.15
N SER A 197 25.03 -0.71 -15.42
CA SER A 197 24.31 -0.94 -16.68
C SER A 197 23.06 -0.07 -16.77
N PRO A 198 22.71 0.43 -17.97
CA PRO A 198 21.51 1.24 -18.14
C PRO A 198 20.25 0.40 -17.86
N ILE A 199 19.23 1.09 -17.33
CA ILE A 199 17.90 0.53 -17.09
C ILE A 199 16.88 1.08 -18.06
N LEU A 200 15.72 0.42 -18.14
CA LEU A 200 14.53 0.93 -18.81
C LEU A 200 13.55 1.41 -17.73
N GLY A 201 13.27 2.72 -17.69
CA GLY A 201 12.45 3.27 -16.61
C GLY A 201 11.85 4.64 -16.94
N ASP A 202 11.05 5.15 -16.01
CA ASP A 202 10.52 6.51 -15.99
C ASP A 202 11.33 7.36 -15.00
N VAL A 203 12.08 8.32 -15.53
CA VAL A 203 12.97 9.21 -14.76
C VAL A 203 12.24 9.86 -13.59
N ASN A 204 11.09 10.45 -13.82
CA ASN A 204 10.36 11.19 -12.80
C ASN A 204 9.85 10.25 -11.70
N ARG A 205 9.40 9.05 -12.07
CA ARG A 205 8.89 8.07 -11.12
C ARG A 205 9.99 7.43 -10.29
N LEU A 206 11.14 7.10 -10.89
CA LEU A 206 12.27 6.57 -10.14
C LEU A 206 12.86 7.62 -9.19
N ARG A 207 13.00 8.86 -9.64
CA ARG A 207 13.38 9.98 -8.77
C ARG A 207 12.41 10.14 -7.59
N GLN A 208 11.10 10.00 -7.81
CA GLN A 208 10.09 10.02 -6.76
C GLN A 208 10.29 8.90 -5.74
N VAL A 209 10.69 7.69 -6.18
CA VAL A 209 11.03 6.58 -5.27
C VAL A 209 12.21 6.98 -4.38
N PHE A 210 13.30 7.48 -4.95
CA PHE A 210 14.48 7.87 -4.18
C PHE A 210 14.17 9.00 -3.19
N ILE A 211 13.45 10.03 -3.63
CA ILE A 211 13.02 11.14 -2.77
C ILE A 211 12.19 10.60 -1.60
N ASN A 212 11.20 9.74 -1.85
CA ASN A 212 10.35 9.20 -0.79
C ASN A 212 11.13 8.38 0.24
N VAL A 213 12.10 7.58 -0.21
CA VAL A 213 12.88 6.72 0.69
C VAL A 213 13.92 7.54 1.46
N ILE A 214 14.63 8.47 0.81
CA ILE A 214 15.63 9.34 1.46
C ILE A 214 14.94 10.29 2.46
N ASP A 215 13.78 10.87 2.09
CA ASP A 215 12.98 11.70 3.00
C ASP A 215 12.58 10.93 4.26
N ASN A 216 12.10 9.71 4.11
CA ASN A 216 11.77 8.85 5.24
C ASN A 216 13.02 8.54 6.09
N ALA A 217 14.13 8.16 5.49
CA ALA A 217 15.37 7.88 6.21
C ALA A 217 15.82 9.10 7.04
N LEU A 218 15.84 10.29 6.45
CA LEU A 218 16.18 11.52 7.18
C LEU A 218 15.14 11.83 8.26
N LYS A 219 13.88 11.72 7.98
CA LYS A 219 12.79 12.03 8.90
C LYS A 219 12.82 11.20 10.18
N TYR A 220 13.16 9.92 10.08
CA TYR A 220 13.19 9.01 11.23
C TYR A 220 14.57 8.90 11.88
N THR A 221 15.60 9.52 11.32
CA THR A 221 16.93 9.64 11.91
C THR A 221 16.98 10.81 12.88
N ASN A 222 17.53 10.60 14.06
CA ASN A 222 17.74 11.67 15.05
C ASN A 222 18.93 12.59 14.65
N PRO A 223 19.00 13.83 15.17
CA PRO A 223 20.20 14.66 15.02
C PRO A 223 21.46 13.92 15.48
N GLY A 224 22.55 14.04 14.71
CA GLY A 224 23.79 13.27 14.90
C GLY A 224 23.78 11.89 14.26
N GLY A 225 22.63 11.38 13.82
CA GLY A 225 22.54 10.10 13.13
C GLY A 225 23.01 10.17 11.67
N THR A 226 23.05 9.00 11.03
CA THR A 226 23.61 8.83 9.69
C THR A 226 22.58 8.19 8.76
N VAL A 227 22.47 8.72 7.57
CA VAL A 227 21.78 8.10 6.42
C VAL A 227 22.84 7.83 5.36
N ARG A 228 22.97 6.56 4.96
CA ARG A 228 23.93 6.10 3.96
C ARG A 228 23.19 5.62 2.73
N VAL A 229 23.60 6.10 1.57
CA VAL A 229 23.07 5.70 0.25
C VAL A 229 24.19 5.05 -0.53
N SER A 230 23.94 3.90 -1.15
CA SER A 230 24.89 3.23 -2.04
C SER A 230 24.13 2.51 -3.15
N ALA A 231 24.80 2.26 -4.28
CA ALA A 231 24.24 1.51 -5.40
C ALA A 231 25.30 0.60 -6.00
N TYR A 232 24.91 -0.62 -6.36
CA TYR A 232 25.76 -1.59 -7.05
C TYR A 232 24.94 -2.49 -7.98
N GLU A 233 25.62 -3.11 -8.93
CA GLU A 233 25.01 -4.09 -9.85
C GLU A 233 25.40 -5.51 -9.43
N ASP A 234 24.38 -6.41 -9.37
CA ASP A 234 24.54 -7.80 -9.03
C ASP A 234 23.57 -8.65 -9.86
N ASP A 235 24.07 -9.67 -10.54
CA ASP A 235 23.31 -10.61 -11.40
C ASP A 235 22.33 -9.92 -12.38
N GLY A 236 22.71 -8.76 -12.94
CA GLY A 236 21.88 -8.01 -13.88
C GLY A 236 20.73 -7.23 -13.23
N PHE A 237 20.80 -7.01 -11.93
CA PHE A 237 19.96 -6.10 -11.18
C PHE A 237 20.80 -4.99 -10.57
N ILE A 238 20.32 -3.76 -10.60
CA ILE A 238 20.89 -2.68 -9.81
C ILE A 238 20.17 -2.67 -8.47
N ARG A 239 20.96 -2.66 -7.39
CA ARG A 239 20.48 -2.54 -6.02
C ARG A 239 20.89 -1.19 -5.46
N VAL A 240 19.92 -0.37 -5.10
CA VAL A 240 20.11 0.86 -4.36
C VAL A 240 19.78 0.60 -2.90
N ILE A 241 20.72 0.85 -2.01
CA ILE A 241 20.56 0.63 -0.56
C ILE A 241 20.55 1.98 0.13
N ILE A 242 19.47 2.24 0.86
CA ILE A 242 19.35 3.43 1.72
C ILE A 242 19.23 2.93 3.16
N LYS A 243 20.27 3.19 3.96
CA LYS A 243 20.36 2.73 5.35
C LYS A 243 20.38 3.93 6.29
N ASP A 244 19.50 3.95 7.26
CA ASP A 244 19.47 4.94 8.32
C ASP A 244 19.82 4.36 9.69
N SER A 245 20.27 5.22 10.60
CA SER A 245 20.49 4.89 12.01
C SER A 245 19.39 5.46 12.90
N GLY A 246 18.16 5.46 12.40
CA GLY A 246 16.99 6.02 13.07
C GLY A 246 16.40 5.11 14.14
N CYS A 247 15.14 5.40 14.48
CA CYS A 247 14.42 4.64 15.52
C CYS A 247 14.05 3.21 15.11
N GLY A 248 14.22 2.84 13.83
CA GLY A 248 13.81 1.54 13.33
C GLY A 248 12.29 1.34 13.32
N ILE A 249 11.87 0.14 12.95
CA ILE A 249 10.45 -0.25 12.83
C ILE A 249 10.23 -1.52 13.65
N PRO A 250 9.29 -1.52 14.62
CA PRO A 250 8.92 -2.74 15.34
C PRO A 250 8.45 -3.85 14.40
N ALA A 251 8.82 -5.11 14.70
CA ALA A 251 8.54 -6.27 13.85
C ALA A 251 7.05 -6.43 13.49
N GLU A 252 6.15 -6.07 14.38
CA GLU A 252 4.68 -6.11 14.16
C GLU A 252 4.19 -5.15 13.08
N HIS A 253 4.95 -4.06 12.82
CA HIS A 253 4.60 -3.05 11.82
C HIS A 253 5.21 -3.35 10.45
N LEU A 254 6.34 -4.08 10.37
CA LEU A 254 7.06 -4.37 9.11
C LEU A 254 6.17 -4.93 7.98
N PRO A 255 5.26 -5.89 8.21
CA PRO A 255 4.40 -6.42 7.14
C PRO A 255 3.43 -5.39 6.56
N ASN A 256 3.22 -4.28 7.27
CA ASN A 256 2.20 -3.31 6.93
C ASN A 256 2.77 -1.97 6.42
N VAL A 257 4.07 -1.69 6.59
CA VAL A 257 4.64 -0.35 6.27
C VAL A 257 4.60 0.02 4.80
N LYS A 258 4.48 -0.98 3.91
CA LYS A 258 4.24 -0.78 2.47
C LYS A 258 2.76 -0.65 2.11
N LYS A 259 1.84 -0.89 3.08
CA LYS A 259 0.40 -0.73 2.84
C LYS A 259 0.01 0.74 2.78
N LYS A 260 -0.94 1.04 1.92
CA LYS A 260 -1.51 2.37 1.73
C LYS A 260 -2.07 2.89 3.06
N PHE A 261 -1.78 4.17 3.39
CA PHE A 261 -2.26 4.87 4.60
C PHE A 261 -1.70 4.37 5.93
N TYR A 262 -0.80 3.41 5.90
CA TYR A 262 -0.24 2.85 7.13
C TYR A 262 0.85 3.77 7.71
N LYS A 263 0.77 4.01 9.01
CA LYS A 263 1.78 4.74 9.77
C LYS A 263 2.10 3.94 11.03
N ALA A 264 3.32 3.50 11.17
CA ALA A 264 3.79 2.84 12.39
C ALA A 264 3.84 3.82 13.59
N ASN A 265 4.13 5.10 13.32
CA ASN A 265 4.15 6.17 14.31
C ASN A 265 3.22 7.32 13.86
N GLN A 266 2.10 7.51 14.59
CA GLN A 266 1.11 8.54 14.27
C GLN A 266 1.58 9.95 14.63
N ASN A 267 2.58 10.10 15.52
CA ASN A 267 3.10 11.39 15.94
C ASN A 267 4.07 12.02 14.92
N VAL A 268 4.58 11.24 13.98
CA VAL A 268 5.50 11.73 12.95
C VAL A 268 4.67 12.23 11.75
N ARG A 269 4.97 13.47 11.31
CA ARG A 269 4.30 14.11 10.15
C ARG A 269 4.40 13.23 8.91
N GLY A 270 3.35 13.16 8.11
CA GLY A 270 3.28 12.49 6.80
C GLY A 270 1.96 11.76 6.61
N ASN A 271 1.61 11.50 5.37
CA ASN A 271 0.32 10.94 4.96
C ASN A 271 0.29 9.39 4.86
N GLY A 272 1.42 8.70 5.05
CA GLY A 272 1.51 7.23 4.93
C GLY A 272 1.35 6.71 3.49
N ILE A 273 1.57 7.57 2.49
CA ILE A 273 1.45 7.22 1.06
C ILE A 273 2.83 6.98 0.43
N GLY A 274 3.86 7.74 0.81
CA GLY A 274 5.14 7.79 0.09
C GLY A 274 5.77 6.43 -0.15
N LEU A 275 5.79 5.55 0.87
CA LEU A 275 6.37 4.23 0.76
C LEU A 275 5.50 3.27 -0.08
N ALA A 276 4.18 3.40 0.00
CA ALA A 276 3.24 2.65 -0.83
C ALA A 276 3.35 3.04 -2.30
N VAL A 277 3.48 4.34 -2.60
CA VAL A 277 3.72 4.86 -3.96
C VAL A 277 5.08 4.37 -4.48
N ALA A 278 6.13 4.42 -3.65
CA ALA A 278 7.44 3.92 -4.03
C ALA A 278 7.40 2.42 -4.38
N ASN A 279 6.73 1.60 -3.57
CA ASN A 279 6.57 0.17 -3.84
C ASN A 279 5.82 -0.11 -5.15
N GLU A 280 4.71 0.58 -5.41
CA GLU A 280 3.92 0.43 -6.65
C GLU A 280 4.73 0.88 -7.88
N ILE A 281 5.48 1.98 -7.78
CA ILE A 281 6.38 2.41 -8.87
C ILE A 281 7.44 1.34 -9.14
N MET A 282 7.99 0.71 -8.11
CA MET A 282 8.96 -0.37 -8.29
C MET A 282 8.34 -1.60 -8.96
N GLU A 283 7.15 -2.01 -8.54
CA GLU A 283 6.40 -3.09 -9.18
C GLU A 283 6.12 -2.80 -10.66
N LEU A 284 5.73 -1.57 -11.00
CA LEU A 284 5.54 -1.13 -12.37
C LEU A 284 6.84 -1.14 -13.19
N HIS A 285 8.01 -1.03 -12.56
CA HIS A 285 9.32 -1.16 -13.20
C HIS A 285 9.87 -2.61 -13.19
N SER A 286 9.05 -3.60 -12.83
CA SER A 286 9.47 -5.00 -12.65
C SER A 286 10.60 -5.18 -11.64
N GLY A 287 10.68 -4.26 -10.70
CA GLY A 287 11.61 -4.23 -9.57
C GLY A 287 10.94 -4.58 -8.25
N SER A 288 11.69 -4.45 -7.16
CA SER A 288 11.16 -4.59 -5.79
C SER A 288 11.68 -3.49 -4.87
N LEU A 289 10.93 -3.26 -3.79
CA LEU A 289 11.35 -2.43 -2.67
C LEU A 289 11.24 -3.29 -1.41
N ASP A 290 12.36 -3.61 -0.80
CA ASP A 290 12.42 -4.46 0.39
C ASP A 290 12.91 -3.65 1.59
N ILE A 291 12.42 -3.99 2.78
CA ILE A 291 12.68 -3.25 4.01
C ILE A 291 13.13 -4.22 5.07
N ASP A 292 14.30 -3.96 5.62
CA ASP A 292 14.85 -4.64 6.78
C ASP A 292 15.06 -3.63 7.90
N SER A 293 14.51 -3.89 9.09
CA SER A 293 14.54 -2.94 10.19
C SER A 293 14.40 -3.62 11.53
N GLU A 294 15.13 -3.10 12.51
CA GLU A 294 15.04 -3.51 13.90
C GLU A 294 14.82 -2.25 14.76
N GLU A 295 13.88 -2.32 15.70
CA GLU A 295 13.56 -1.21 16.58
C GLU A 295 14.78 -0.74 17.37
N GLY A 296 15.09 0.55 17.28
CA GLY A 296 16.27 1.16 17.91
C GLY A 296 17.58 1.03 17.12
N MET A 297 17.64 0.24 16.04
CA MET A 297 18.85 0.00 15.24
C MET A 297 18.82 0.69 13.87
N GLY A 298 17.67 1.22 13.45
CA GLY A 298 17.49 1.88 12.16
C GLY A 298 16.82 1.01 11.12
N THR A 299 16.78 1.51 9.89
CA THR A 299 16.10 0.85 8.77
C THR A 299 17.01 0.77 7.56
N THR A 300 16.95 -0.33 6.83
CA THR A 300 17.59 -0.52 5.53
C THR A 300 16.51 -0.75 4.49
N VAL A 301 16.44 0.13 3.49
CA VAL A 301 15.56 -0.03 2.33
C VAL A 301 16.43 -0.45 1.15
N ILE A 302 16.05 -1.53 0.49
CA ILE A 302 16.71 -2.09 -0.69
C ILE A 302 15.77 -1.94 -1.87
N ILE A 303 16.17 -1.17 -2.87
CA ILE A 303 15.46 -0.97 -4.12
C ILE A 303 16.18 -1.80 -5.17
N THR A 304 15.50 -2.75 -5.80
CA THR A 304 16.07 -3.65 -6.83
C THR A 304 15.42 -3.38 -8.17
N ILE A 305 16.21 -3.07 -9.20
CA ILE A 305 15.74 -2.73 -10.55
C ILE A 305 16.47 -3.60 -11.58
N PRO A 306 15.78 -4.27 -12.50
CA PRO A 306 16.42 -5.04 -13.56
C PRO A 306 17.10 -4.11 -14.57
N THR A 307 18.31 -4.49 -15.00
CA THR A 307 19.00 -3.83 -16.12
C THR A 307 18.30 -4.12 -17.44
N MET A 308 18.49 -3.28 -18.45
CA MET A 308 17.95 -3.54 -19.80
C MET A 308 18.35 -4.92 -20.30
N LYS A 309 19.59 -5.33 -20.09
CA LYS A 309 20.10 -6.65 -20.48
C LYS A 309 19.35 -7.81 -19.80
N LYS A 310 19.02 -7.65 -18.51
CA LYS A 310 18.26 -8.67 -17.76
C LYS A 310 16.84 -8.80 -18.27
N LEU A 311 16.17 -7.69 -18.62
CA LEU A 311 14.82 -7.68 -19.21
C LEU A 311 14.80 -8.33 -20.60
N GLU A 312 15.83 -8.10 -21.43
CA GLU A 312 15.96 -8.74 -22.76
C GLU A 312 16.14 -10.26 -22.65
N MET A 313 16.88 -10.72 -21.63
CA MET A 313 17.12 -12.16 -21.40
C MET A 313 15.92 -12.88 -20.76
N ASN A 314 15.04 -12.17 -20.07
CA ASN A 314 13.87 -12.71 -19.38
C ASN A 314 12.59 -11.91 -19.71
N PRO A 315 11.94 -12.17 -20.87
CA PRO A 315 10.72 -11.46 -21.27
C PRO A 315 9.56 -11.63 -20.28
N GLU A 316 9.57 -12.65 -19.43
CA GLU A 316 8.54 -12.85 -18.39
C GLU A 316 8.57 -11.75 -17.33
N LEU A 317 9.73 -11.16 -17.03
CA LEU A 317 9.84 -10.00 -16.13
C LEU A 317 9.20 -8.75 -16.73
N SER A 318 9.09 -8.66 -18.07
CA SER A 318 8.45 -7.52 -18.74
C SER A 318 6.93 -7.65 -18.83
N ASN A 319 6.33 -8.81 -18.57
CA ASN A 319 4.88 -9.03 -18.64
C ASN A 319 4.11 -8.49 -17.42
N THR A 320 4.78 -8.13 -16.32
CA THR A 320 4.16 -7.46 -15.17
C THR A 320 3.92 -5.99 -15.47
N THR A 321 4.62 -5.45 -16.45
CA THR A 321 4.45 -4.09 -16.94
C THR A 321 3.67 -4.16 -18.26
N GLN A 322 2.68 -3.30 -18.48
CA GLN A 322 2.06 -3.08 -19.78
C GLN A 322 3.11 -2.44 -20.74
N ILE A 323 4.18 -3.16 -21.03
CA ILE A 323 5.09 -2.83 -22.13
C ILE A 323 4.36 -3.32 -23.37
N PRO A 324 4.00 -2.45 -24.34
CA PRO A 324 3.48 -2.92 -25.62
C PRO A 324 4.54 -3.82 -26.25
N THR A 325 4.29 -5.11 -26.23
CA THR A 325 5.04 -6.05 -27.06
C THR A 325 4.81 -5.64 -28.50
N ALA A 326 5.82 -5.24 -29.16
CA ALA A 326 6.11 -5.12 -30.56
C ALA A 326 6.48 -3.69 -30.97
N THR A 327 7.72 -3.57 -31.46
CA THR A 327 8.06 -2.67 -32.55
C THR A 327 7.51 -1.23 -32.44
N ALA A 328 7.64 -0.60 -31.30
CA ALA A 328 7.55 0.84 -31.22
C ALA A 328 8.99 1.37 -31.32
N GLN A 329 9.27 1.93 -32.47
CA GLN A 329 10.47 2.67 -32.80
C GLN A 329 10.93 3.49 -31.61
N VAL A 330 12.09 3.12 -31.06
CA VAL A 330 12.85 4.00 -30.17
C VAL A 330 13.11 5.27 -30.96
N GLN A 331 12.36 6.32 -30.70
CA GLN A 331 12.72 7.66 -31.17
C GLN A 331 13.96 8.07 -30.39
N VAL A 332 15.12 7.77 -30.94
CA VAL A 332 16.38 8.40 -30.58
C VAL A 332 16.25 9.85 -30.98
N VAL A 333 15.93 10.70 -30.03
CA VAL A 333 16.07 12.15 -30.20
C VAL A 333 17.55 12.44 -30.09
N GLU A 334 18.29 12.34 -31.22
CA GLU A 334 19.60 12.94 -31.34
C GLU A 334 19.44 14.45 -31.16
N ARG A 335 19.96 14.97 -30.05
CA ARG A 335 20.23 16.42 -29.94
C ARG A 335 21.29 16.75 -31.00
N LYS A 336 20.87 17.37 -32.10
CA LYS A 336 21.79 18.15 -32.91
C LYS A 336 22.29 19.31 -32.06
N GLN A 337 23.58 19.31 -31.82
CA GLN A 337 24.33 20.50 -31.43
C GLN A 337 24.34 21.43 -32.64
N ASP A 338 23.79 22.60 -32.48
CA ASP A 338 24.12 23.85 -33.20
C ASP A 338 24.41 24.94 -32.17
#